data_d6355a0888f768099851b43e583c38f5
#
_entry.id   d6355a0888f768099851b43e583c38f5
#
_cell.length_a   1.000
_cell.length_b   1.000
_cell.length_c   1.000
_cell.angle_alpha   90.00
_cell.angle_beta   90.00
_cell.angle_gamma   90.00
#
_symmetry.space_group_name_H-M   'P 1'
#
loop_
_entity.id
_entity.type
_entity.pdbx_description
1 polymer ?
#
loop_
_entity_poly.entity_id
_entity_poly.type
_entity_poly.pdbx_seq_one_letter_code
_entity_poly.pdbx_strand_id
1 'polypeptide(L)'
;MVKIGILNLQGAVSEHYDMTKNAVKNLGLNIDVESVRYSEDVKTCDGIIISGGESTVIGKLIQKRGIDTVIKEKNIPVFGTCAGMVLLGKKTDLDQPLIGLMDITVKRNTYGRQKDSFEAPIKIFGQNYSGVFIRAPVIESYDKTKDNIEVLAEYDGEIIAIKQEHNIAISFHPELTDDTLIHEYFIKEVLNKN
;
A
#
# COMPACT_ATOMS: atom_id res chain seq x y z
N MET A 1 -21.07 3.49 8.72
CA MET A 1 -20.76 3.23 7.30
C MET A 1 -19.25 3.11 7.21
N VAL A 2 -18.74 2.05 6.61
CA VAL A 2 -17.29 1.84 6.45
C VAL A 2 -16.70 2.94 5.59
N LYS A 3 -15.53 3.45 5.99
CA LYS A 3 -14.84 4.55 5.33
C LYS A 3 -13.41 4.17 4.97
N ILE A 4 -13.01 4.38 3.72
CA ILE A 4 -11.63 4.23 3.24
C ILE A 4 -11.06 5.60 2.92
N GLY A 5 -9.94 5.94 3.58
CA GLY A 5 -9.21 7.18 3.36
C GLY A 5 -8.07 7.00 2.36
N ILE A 6 -7.99 7.88 1.37
CA ILE A 6 -6.82 8.01 0.51
C ILE A 6 -5.93 9.12 1.06
N LEU A 7 -4.73 8.77 1.52
CA LEU A 7 -3.84 9.71 2.20
C LEU A 7 -3.30 10.75 1.22
N ASN A 8 -3.77 12.00 1.35
CA ASN A 8 -3.46 13.11 0.45
C ASN A 8 -2.30 13.96 1.00
N LEU A 9 -1.09 13.44 0.89
CA LEU A 9 0.14 14.17 1.25
C LEU A 9 1.00 14.47 0.03
N GLN A 10 1.20 13.45 -0.82
CA GLN A 10 1.96 13.52 -2.06
C GLN A 10 1.64 12.27 -2.90
N GLY A 11 1.85 12.33 -4.22
CA GLY A 11 1.80 11.18 -5.14
C GLY A 11 0.47 11.00 -5.87
N ALA A 12 0.20 9.78 -6.33
CA ALA A 12 -0.94 9.40 -7.16
C ALA A 12 -2.26 9.27 -6.36
N VAL A 13 -2.66 10.34 -5.69
CA VAL A 13 -3.82 10.35 -4.78
C VAL A 13 -5.14 10.25 -5.54
N SER A 14 -5.29 11.01 -6.62
CA SER A 14 -6.49 11.02 -7.47
C SER A 14 -6.74 9.67 -8.11
N GLU A 15 -5.69 9.03 -8.63
CA GLU A 15 -5.76 7.73 -9.29
C GLU A 15 -6.22 6.64 -8.30
N HIS A 16 -5.66 6.62 -7.10
CA HIS A 16 -6.12 5.71 -6.03
C HIS A 16 -7.56 5.99 -5.60
N TYR A 17 -7.94 7.27 -5.52
CA TYR A 17 -9.30 7.66 -5.16
C TYR A 17 -10.31 7.10 -6.19
N ASP A 18 -10.08 7.35 -7.48
CA ASP A 18 -10.95 6.90 -8.57
C ASP A 18 -10.99 5.37 -8.64
N MET A 19 -9.83 4.70 -8.53
CA MET A 19 -9.74 3.25 -8.54
C MET A 19 -10.49 2.63 -7.36
N THR A 20 -10.37 3.21 -6.16
CA THR A 20 -11.09 2.73 -4.98
C THR A 20 -12.60 2.89 -5.14
N LYS A 21 -13.07 4.01 -5.69
CA LYS A 21 -14.49 4.21 -5.99
C LYS A 21 -15.02 3.20 -7.02
N ASN A 22 -14.24 2.91 -8.05
CA ASN A 22 -14.59 1.90 -9.04
C ASN A 22 -14.67 0.50 -8.40
N ALA A 23 -13.71 0.15 -7.54
CA ALA A 23 -13.71 -1.11 -6.80
C ALA A 23 -14.95 -1.24 -5.88
N VAL A 24 -15.29 -0.20 -5.14
CA VAL A 24 -16.52 -0.15 -4.31
C VAL A 24 -17.78 -0.39 -5.15
N LYS A 25 -17.85 0.27 -6.31
CA LYS A 25 -18.97 0.13 -7.26
C LYS A 25 -19.05 -1.31 -7.81
N ASN A 26 -17.93 -1.88 -8.24
CA ASN A 26 -17.86 -3.24 -8.78
C ASN A 26 -18.30 -4.29 -7.74
N LEU A 27 -17.96 -4.08 -6.47
CA LEU A 27 -18.38 -4.94 -5.36
C LEU A 27 -19.85 -4.74 -4.95
N GLY A 28 -20.53 -3.71 -5.46
CA GLY A 28 -21.90 -3.36 -5.08
C GLY A 28 -22.03 -2.95 -3.60
N LEU A 29 -20.97 -2.39 -3.01
CA LEU A 29 -20.91 -2.02 -1.60
C LEU A 29 -21.25 -0.55 -1.38
N ASN A 30 -21.71 -0.23 -0.17
CA ASN A 30 -21.92 1.14 0.29
C ASN A 30 -20.80 1.52 1.27
N ILE A 31 -19.67 1.98 0.70
CA ILE A 31 -18.46 2.39 1.42
C ILE A 31 -18.14 3.83 1.04
N ASP A 32 -17.83 4.63 2.04
CA ASP A 32 -17.38 6.00 1.84
C ASP A 32 -15.89 6.03 1.48
N VAL A 33 -15.53 6.79 0.45
CA VAL A 33 -14.14 6.97 0.00
C VAL A 33 -13.81 8.43 0.08
N GLU A 34 -12.86 8.79 0.94
CA GLU A 34 -12.47 10.17 1.19
C GLU A 34 -10.98 10.41 0.97
N SER A 35 -10.64 11.61 0.50
CA SER A 35 -9.28 12.12 0.50
C SER A 35 -8.97 12.71 1.87
N VAL A 36 -8.03 12.12 2.62
CA VAL A 36 -7.72 12.50 4.01
C VAL A 36 -6.29 13.06 4.13
N ARG A 37 -6.11 14.02 5.03
CA ARG A 37 -4.84 14.75 5.11
C ARG A 37 -4.29 14.93 6.51
N TYR A 38 -5.15 14.90 7.52
CA TYR A 38 -4.80 15.13 8.91
C TYR A 38 -5.15 13.93 9.77
N SER A 39 -4.53 13.83 10.93
CA SER A 39 -4.78 12.74 11.88
C SER A 39 -6.25 12.62 12.29
N GLU A 40 -6.95 13.76 12.40
CA GLU A 40 -8.37 13.76 12.74
C GLU A 40 -9.25 13.12 11.65
N ASP A 41 -8.89 13.33 10.36
CA ASP A 41 -9.58 12.67 9.25
C ASP A 41 -9.29 11.16 9.26
N VAL A 42 -8.00 10.79 9.39
CA VAL A 42 -7.54 9.40 9.44
C VAL A 42 -8.21 8.62 10.57
N LYS A 43 -8.43 9.28 11.71
CA LYS A 43 -9.11 8.71 12.89
C LYS A 43 -10.52 8.21 12.61
N THR A 44 -11.18 8.73 11.58
CA THR A 44 -12.54 8.35 11.19
C THR A 44 -12.58 7.23 10.15
N CYS A 45 -11.42 6.78 9.64
CA CYS A 45 -11.32 5.77 8.60
C CYS A 45 -11.20 4.37 9.18
N ASP A 46 -11.76 3.39 8.46
CA ASP A 46 -11.63 1.96 8.73
C ASP A 46 -10.49 1.32 7.95
N GLY A 47 -10.00 1.97 6.89
CA GLY A 47 -8.84 1.59 6.11
C GLY A 47 -8.18 2.81 5.47
N ILE A 48 -6.86 2.74 5.23
CA ILE A 48 -6.07 3.83 4.63
C ILE A 48 -5.27 3.30 3.43
N ILE A 49 -5.25 4.07 2.35
CA ILE A 49 -4.39 3.84 1.19
C ILE A 49 -3.28 4.90 1.16
N ILE A 50 -2.02 4.46 1.06
CA ILE A 50 -0.84 5.31 0.93
C ILE A 50 -0.23 5.09 -0.44
N SER A 51 -0.30 6.11 -1.28
CA SER A 51 0.17 6.08 -2.67
C SER A 51 1.71 6.08 -2.79
N GLY A 52 2.18 5.78 -4.00
CA GLY A 52 3.54 6.07 -4.43
C GLY A 52 3.85 7.56 -4.37
N GLY A 53 5.13 7.88 -4.45
CA GLY A 53 5.67 9.23 -4.35
C GLY A 53 7.08 9.20 -3.74
N GLU A 54 7.47 10.26 -3.05
CA GLU A 54 8.76 10.31 -2.36
C GLU A 54 8.59 9.87 -0.89
N SER A 55 9.06 8.67 -0.57
CA SER A 55 8.85 8.05 0.75
C SER A 55 9.40 8.88 1.92
N THR A 56 10.53 9.58 1.71
CA THR A 56 11.13 10.44 2.75
C THR A 56 10.25 11.64 3.07
N VAL A 57 9.63 12.24 2.03
CA VAL A 57 8.73 13.38 2.19
C VAL A 57 7.42 12.95 2.84
N ILE A 58 6.81 11.88 2.32
CA ILE A 58 5.55 11.34 2.84
C ILE A 58 5.73 10.91 4.30
N GLY A 59 6.81 10.19 4.62
CA GLY A 59 7.10 9.73 5.98
C GLY A 59 7.26 10.88 6.98
N LYS A 60 7.99 11.94 6.62
CA LYS A 60 8.11 13.14 7.45
C LYS A 60 6.78 13.84 7.69
N LEU A 61 5.93 13.93 6.67
CA LEU A 61 4.59 14.53 6.80
C LEU A 61 3.66 13.70 7.66
N ILE A 62 3.68 12.36 7.51
CA ILE A 62 2.92 11.42 8.34
C ILE A 62 3.29 11.62 9.81
N GLN A 63 4.59 11.59 10.12
CA GLN A 63 5.09 11.73 11.50
C GLN A 63 4.76 13.12 12.07
N LYS A 64 5.03 14.19 11.29
CA LYS A 64 4.74 15.57 11.72
C LYS A 64 3.26 15.79 12.07
N ARG A 65 2.34 15.07 11.42
CA ARG A 65 0.89 15.19 11.64
C ARG A 65 0.32 14.16 12.60
N GLY A 66 1.15 13.29 13.18
CA GLY A 66 0.72 12.23 14.10
C GLY A 66 -0.17 11.16 13.46
N ILE A 67 -0.12 11.02 12.14
CA ILE A 67 -0.94 10.07 11.38
C ILE A 67 -0.52 8.63 11.71
N ASP A 68 0.77 8.36 11.80
CA ASP A 68 1.34 7.06 12.18
C ASP A 68 0.86 6.60 13.56
N THR A 69 0.78 7.54 14.51
CA THR A 69 0.27 7.27 15.86
C THR A 69 -1.19 6.83 15.82
N VAL A 70 -2.04 7.57 15.09
CA VAL A 70 -3.47 7.23 14.94
C VAL A 70 -3.67 5.87 14.27
N ILE A 71 -2.92 5.59 13.19
CA ILE A 71 -2.98 4.30 12.49
C ILE A 71 -2.65 3.15 13.45
N LYS A 72 -1.58 3.29 14.25
CA LYS A 72 -1.14 2.27 15.21
C LYS A 72 -2.13 2.08 16.36
N GLU A 73 -2.54 3.16 17.00
CA GLU A 73 -3.44 3.12 18.16
C GLU A 73 -4.81 2.52 17.82
N LYS A 74 -5.31 2.81 16.62
CA LYS A 74 -6.58 2.28 16.14
C LYS A 74 -6.44 0.96 15.35
N ASN A 75 -5.20 0.52 15.12
CA ASN A 75 -4.91 -0.65 14.31
C ASN A 75 -5.60 -0.59 12.93
N ILE A 76 -5.54 0.57 12.25
CA ILE A 76 -6.20 0.76 10.95
C ILE A 76 -5.46 -0.02 9.87
N PRO A 77 -6.14 -0.88 9.09
CA PRO A 77 -5.56 -1.53 7.92
C PRO A 77 -4.99 -0.53 6.93
N VAL A 78 -3.79 -0.80 6.42
CA VAL A 78 -3.13 0.08 5.46
C VAL A 78 -2.76 -0.69 4.19
N PHE A 79 -3.08 -0.12 3.05
CA PHE A 79 -2.60 -0.54 1.75
C PHE A 79 -1.57 0.48 1.24
N GLY A 80 -0.32 0.05 1.11
CA GLY A 80 0.78 0.88 0.64
C GLY A 80 1.31 0.45 -0.72
N THR A 81 1.38 1.36 -1.68
CA THR A 81 1.95 1.13 -3.01
C THR A 81 3.27 1.87 -3.18
N CYS A 82 4.30 1.24 -3.74
CA CYS A 82 5.61 1.83 -4.01
C CYS A 82 6.20 2.53 -2.77
N ALA A 83 6.18 3.86 -2.68
CA ALA A 83 6.60 4.59 -1.48
C ALA A 83 5.80 4.19 -0.23
N GLY A 84 4.50 3.91 -0.39
CA GLY A 84 3.65 3.39 0.69
C GLY A 84 4.14 2.04 1.23
N MET A 85 4.60 1.13 0.37
CA MET A 85 5.24 -0.13 0.79
C MET A 85 6.49 0.13 1.63
N VAL A 86 7.35 1.06 1.22
CA VAL A 86 8.56 1.45 1.98
C VAL A 86 8.17 1.90 3.39
N LEU A 87 7.14 2.74 3.50
CA LEU A 87 6.69 3.31 4.80
C LEU A 87 6.06 2.26 5.72
N LEU A 88 5.47 1.19 5.19
CA LEU A 88 4.90 0.10 5.99
C LEU A 88 5.97 -0.81 6.61
N GLY A 89 7.14 -0.93 5.99
CA GLY A 89 8.25 -1.73 6.49
C GLY A 89 8.85 -1.22 7.77
N LYS A 90 9.40 -2.12 8.58
CA LYS A 90 10.19 -1.77 9.78
C LYS A 90 11.59 -1.29 9.46
N LYS A 91 12.11 -1.66 8.28
CA LYS A 91 13.47 -1.29 7.83
C LYS A 91 13.48 -0.97 6.34
N THR A 92 14.38 -0.08 5.96
CA THR A 92 14.71 0.22 4.56
C THR A 92 16.20 0.58 4.45
N ASP A 93 16.69 0.70 3.23
CA ASP A 93 18.07 1.05 2.88
C ASP A 93 18.46 2.51 3.13
N LEU A 94 17.54 3.32 3.62
CA LEU A 94 17.76 4.73 3.97
C LEU A 94 17.23 5.03 5.38
N ASP A 95 17.96 5.85 6.12
CA ASP A 95 17.47 6.39 7.40
C ASP A 95 16.38 7.44 7.14
N GLN A 96 15.13 7.05 7.38
CA GLN A 96 13.94 7.88 7.16
C GLN A 96 12.82 7.50 8.11
N PRO A 97 11.84 8.39 8.34
CA PRO A 97 10.63 8.03 9.07
C PRO A 97 9.84 6.92 8.38
N LEU A 98 9.47 5.91 9.13
CA LEU A 98 8.63 4.78 8.71
C LEU A 98 7.41 4.68 9.63
N ILE A 99 6.30 4.15 9.12
CA ILE A 99 5.17 3.76 9.95
C ILE A 99 5.51 2.45 10.67
N GLY A 100 6.14 1.50 9.96
CA GLY A 100 6.69 0.28 10.58
C GLY A 100 5.62 -0.70 11.07
N LEU A 101 4.54 -0.90 10.30
CA LEU A 101 3.47 -1.84 10.65
C LEU A 101 3.79 -3.29 10.31
N MET A 102 4.69 -3.51 9.35
CA MET A 102 4.97 -4.83 8.80
C MET A 102 6.41 -5.26 9.10
N ASP A 103 6.60 -6.52 9.47
CA ASP A 103 7.90 -7.13 9.79
C ASP A 103 8.69 -7.47 8.52
N ILE A 104 8.88 -6.47 7.67
CA ILE A 104 9.57 -6.55 6.39
C ILE A 104 10.71 -5.52 6.31
N THR A 105 11.73 -5.87 5.53
CA THR A 105 12.79 -4.95 5.09
C THR A 105 12.57 -4.64 3.62
N VAL A 106 12.50 -3.37 3.28
CA VAL A 106 12.23 -2.91 1.91
C VAL A 106 13.48 -2.25 1.34
N LYS A 107 13.89 -2.70 0.15
CA LYS A 107 14.97 -2.09 -0.63
C LYS A 107 14.38 -1.25 -1.76
N ARG A 108 14.81 0.00 -1.87
CA ARG A 108 14.32 0.96 -2.86
C ARG A 108 15.09 0.84 -4.17
N ASN A 109 14.46 1.23 -5.31
CA ASN A 109 15.08 1.34 -6.63
C ASN A 109 15.88 0.10 -7.07
N THR A 110 15.32 -1.08 -6.93
CA THR A 110 16.03 -2.36 -7.13
C THR A 110 16.29 -2.66 -8.60
N TYR A 111 15.43 -2.20 -9.51
CA TYR A 111 15.53 -2.53 -10.95
C TYR A 111 16.53 -1.65 -11.73
N GLY A 112 17.24 -0.73 -11.06
CA GLY A 112 18.32 0.08 -11.63
C GLY A 112 17.86 1.15 -12.64
N ARG A 113 18.80 1.99 -13.08
CA ARG A 113 18.52 3.11 -14.01
C ARG A 113 18.04 2.70 -15.40
N GLN A 114 18.28 1.45 -15.81
CA GLN A 114 17.87 0.96 -17.15
C GLN A 114 16.40 0.52 -17.21
N LYS A 115 15.73 0.31 -16.06
CA LYS A 115 14.32 -0.07 -15.98
C LYS A 115 13.57 0.85 -15.03
N ASP A 116 13.60 2.15 -15.28
CA ASP A 116 12.90 3.13 -14.44
C ASP A 116 11.37 2.94 -14.45
N SER A 117 10.82 2.44 -15.57
CA SER A 117 9.40 2.15 -15.74
C SER A 117 9.21 0.99 -16.73
N PHE A 118 8.37 0.02 -16.36
CA PHE A 118 7.99 -1.10 -17.23
C PHE A 118 6.66 -1.72 -16.80
N GLU A 119 6.03 -2.46 -17.71
CA GLU A 119 4.89 -3.30 -17.43
C GLU A 119 5.30 -4.78 -17.51
N ALA A 120 4.77 -5.60 -16.64
CA ALA A 120 5.04 -7.02 -16.64
C ALA A 120 3.81 -7.83 -16.22
N PRO A 121 3.59 -9.02 -16.83
CA PRO A 121 2.60 -9.95 -16.34
C PRO A 121 3.08 -10.57 -15.03
N ILE A 122 2.24 -10.50 -14.02
CA ILE A 122 2.47 -11.11 -12.71
C ILE A 122 1.29 -12.03 -12.36
N LYS A 123 1.53 -12.97 -11.44
CA LYS A 123 0.45 -13.73 -10.82
C LYS A 123 0.20 -13.22 -9.42
N ILE A 124 -1.04 -12.84 -9.14
CA ILE A 124 -1.48 -12.43 -7.82
C ILE A 124 -2.91 -12.94 -7.58
N PHE A 125 -3.19 -13.45 -6.38
CA PHE A 125 -4.48 -14.07 -6.02
C PHE A 125 -4.93 -15.18 -6.99
N GLY A 126 -3.96 -15.95 -7.55
CA GLY A 126 -4.21 -17.00 -8.53
C GLY A 126 -4.61 -16.53 -9.93
N GLN A 127 -4.55 -15.23 -10.21
CA GLN A 127 -4.92 -14.62 -11.49
C GLN A 127 -3.71 -13.94 -12.15
N ASN A 128 -3.79 -13.78 -13.48
CA ASN A 128 -2.83 -12.95 -14.21
C ASN A 128 -3.22 -11.48 -14.05
N TYR A 129 -2.24 -10.65 -13.79
CA TYR A 129 -2.39 -9.21 -13.59
C TYR A 129 -1.27 -8.47 -14.33
N SER A 130 -1.55 -7.32 -14.93
CA SER A 130 -0.51 -6.48 -15.54
C SER A 130 0.02 -5.49 -14.51
N GLY A 131 1.20 -5.76 -13.98
CA GLY A 131 1.86 -4.88 -13.01
C GLY A 131 2.56 -3.72 -13.70
N VAL A 132 2.27 -2.49 -13.27
CA VAL A 132 2.96 -1.27 -13.70
C VAL A 132 4.00 -0.90 -12.67
N PHE A 133 5.29 -0.97 -13.04
CA PHE A 133 6.41 -0.71 -12.16
C PHE A 133 7.07 0.63 -12.53
N ILE A 134 7.28 1.50 -11.53
CA ILE A 134 7.96 2.79 -11.69
C ILE A 134 8.93 2.94 -10.52
N ARG A 135 10.25 2.86 -10.79
CA ARG A 135 11.31 2.90 -9.76
C ARG A 135 10.97 2.02 -8.56
N ALA A 136 10.47 0.84 -8.85
CA ALA A 136 9.82 -0.02 -7.88
C ALA A 136 10.79 -0.51 -6.78
N PRO A 137 10.37 -0.45 -5.50
CA PRO A 137 11.05 -1.12 -4.41
C PRO A 137 10.77 -2.62 -4.46
N VAL A 138 11.53 -3.40 -3.71
CA VAL A 138 11.26 -4.82 -3.47
C VAL A 138 11.38 -5.16 -1.99
N ILE A 139 10.80 -6.26 -1.58
CA ILE A 139 10.96 -6.77 -0.23
C ILE A 139 12.23 -7.62 -0.19
N GLU A 140 13.26 -7.12 0.48
CA GLU A 140 14.54 -7.81 0.65
C GLU A 140 14.43 -9.00 1.61
N SER A 141 13.64 -8.84 2.66
CA SER A 141 13.40 -9.89 3.66
C SER A 141 12.13 -9.64 4.46
N TYR A 142 11.61 -10.69 5.06
CA TYR A 142 10.51 -10.65 6.02
C TYR A 142 10.75 -11.66 7.15
N ASP A 143 10.06 -11.50 8.27
CA ASP A 143 10.14 -12.41 9.41
C ASP A 143 9.38 -13.71 9.14
N LYS A 144 10.11 -14.75 8.70
CA LYS A 144 9.57 -16.08 8.37
C LYS A 144 9.06 -16.85 9.60
N THR A 145 9.30 -16.37 10.82
CA THR A 145 8.80 -17.01 12.05
C THR A 145 7.35 -16.64 12.36
N LYS A 146 6.80 -15.67 11.61
CA LYS A 146 5.44 -15.18 11.80
C LYS A 146 4.46 -15.81 10.82
N ASP A 147 3.44 -16.48 11.35
CA ASP A 147 2.40 -17.14 10.56
C ASP A 147 1.40 -16.18 9.92
N ASN A 148 1.41 -14.89 10.33
CA ASN A 148 0.50 -13.86 9.82
C ASN A 148 1.07 -13.06 8.64
N ILE A 149 2.18 -13.51 8.03
CA ILE A 149 2.79 -12.91 6.85
C ILE A 149 2.61 -13.83 5.65
N GLU A 150 2.06 -13.30 4.56
CA GLU A 150 1.80 -14.02 3.32
C GLU A 150 2.44 -13.28 2.13
N VAL A 151 3.27 -13.98 1.35
CA VAL A 151 3.78 -13.47 0.07
C VAL A 151 2.66 -13.61 -0.98
N LEU A 152 2.23 -12.47 -1.53
CA LEU A 152 1.12 -12.42 -2.49
C LEU A 152 1.59 -12.54 -3.94
N ALA A 153 2.77 -12.00 -4.27
CA ALA A 153 3.34 -12.05 -5.61
C ALA A 153 4.87 -11.91 -5.61
N GLU A 154 5.48 -12.58 -6.58
CA GLU A 154 6.91 -12.47 -6.90
C GLU A 154 7.08 -12.16 -8.40
N TYR A 155 8.14 -11.45 -8.73
CA TYR A 155 8.55 -11.16 -10.11
C TYR A 155 10.07 -11.13 -10.20
N ASP A 156 10.63 -11.88 -11.17
CA ASP A 156 12.09 -12.00 -11.41
C ASP A 156 12.91 -12.38 -10.15
N GLY A 157 12.32 -13.26 -9.31
CA GLY A 157 12.93 -13.72 -8.06
C GLY A 157 12.82 -12.75 -6.87
N GLU A 158 12.17 -11.61 -7.06
CA GLU A 158 11.96 -10.59 -6.03
C GLU A 158 10.51 -10.62 -5.51
N ILE A 159 10.33 -10.45 -4.20
CA ILE A 159 9.01 -10.31 -3.61
C ILE A 159 8.49 -8.89 -3.86
N ILE A 160 7.38 -8.79 -4.59
CA ILE A 160 6.78 -7.54 -5.03
C ILE A 160 5.44 -7.23 -4.37
N ALA A 161 4.85 -8.19 -3.69
CA ALA A 161 3.62 -7.98 -2.93
C ALA A 161 3.57 -8.92 -1.72
N ILE A 162 3.19 -8.39 -0.57
CA ILE A 162 3.12 -9.09 0.70
C ILE A 162 1.99 -8.55 1.56
N LYS A 163 1.42 -9.41 2.37
CA LYS A 163 0.38 -9.09 3.35
C LYS A 163 0.86 -9.48 4.74
N GLN A 164 0.56 -8.67 5.74
CA GLN A 164 0.66 -9.04 7.15
C GLN A 164 -0.60 -8.59 7.87
N GLU A 165 -1.33 -9.55 8.44
CA GLU A 165 -2.68 -9.33 8.98
C GLU A 165 -3.59 -8.71 7.90
N HIS A 166 -4.07 -7.49 8.10
CA HIS A 166 -4.88 -6.74 7.14
C HIS A 166 -4.12 -5.65 6.38
N ASN A 167 -2.78 -5.56 6.59
CA ASN A 167 -1.92 -4.62 5.88
C ASN A 167 -1.39 -5.24 4.60
N ILE A 168 -1.39 -4.47 3.52
CA ILE A 168 -0.92 -4.90 2.20
C ILE A 168 0.15 -3.94 1.72
N ALA A 169 1.29 -4.48 1.29
CA ALA A 169 2.38 -3.71 0.71
C ALA A 169 2.70 -4.25 -0.68
N ILE A 170 2.67 -3.39 -1.70
CA ILE A 170 2.99 -3.76 -3.07
C ILE A 170 3.96 -2.77 -3.72
N SER A 171 4.78 -3.31 -4.60
CA SER A 171 5.87 -2.62 -5.29
C SER A 171 5.40 -1.79 -6.49
N PHE A 172 4.37 -2.25 -7.17
CA PHE A 172 3.85 -1.70 -8.42
C PHE A 172 2.64 -0.78 -8.19
N HIS A 173 2.11 -0.22 -9.27
CA HIS A 173 1.08 0.82 -9.28
C HIS A 173 -0.25 0.30 -9.84
N PRO A 174 -1.13 -0.34 -9.04
CA PRO A 174 -2.43 -0.82 -9.50
C PRO A 174 -3.38 0.32 -9.89
N GLU A 175 -3.18 1.50 -9.32
CA GLU A 175 -3.96 2.70 -9.62
C GLU A 175 -3.77 3.22 -11.06
N LEU A 176 -2.73 2.75 -11.76
CA LEU A 176 -2.45 3.11 -13.16
C LEU A 176 -2.97 2.09 -14.16
N THR A 177 -3.77 1.13 -13.73
CA THR A 177 -4.44 0.14 -14.57
C THR A 177 -5.95 0.36 -14.56
N ASP A 178 -6.69 -0.40 -15.39
CA ASP A 178 -8.16 -0.42 -15.36
C ASP A 178 -8.71 -1.56 -14.49
N ASP A 179 -7.82 -2.37 -13.87
CA ASP A 179 -8.19 -3.54 -13.08
C ASP A 179 -8.30 -3.22 -11.59
N THR A 180 -9.49 -3.33 -11.05
CA THR A 180 -9.81 -3.03 -9.64
C THR A 180 -9.44 -4.14 -8.66
N LEU A 181 -8.94 -5.29 -9.13
CA LEU A 181 -8.71 -6.52 -8.36
C LEU A 181 -8.02 -6.27 -7.01
N ILE A 182 -6.93 -5.50 -7.00
CA ILE A 182 -6.13 -5.29 -5.80
C ILE A 182 -6.84 -4.36 -4.81
N HIS A 183 -7.50 -3.32 -5.29
CA HIS A 183 -8.30 -2.43 -4.45
C HIS A 183 -9.52 -3.16 -3.86
N GLU A 184 -10.18 -4.02 -4.65
CA GLU A 184 -11.26 -4.89 -4.16
C GLU A 184 -10.77 -5.84 -3.07
N TYR A 185 -9.57 -6.41 -3.23
CA TYR A 185 -8.97 -7.26 -2.22
C TYR A 185 -8.74 -6.50 -0.91
N PHE A 186 -8.16 -5.29 -0.97
CA PHE A 186 -7.97 -4.45 0.21
C PHE A 186 -9.30 -4.07 0.88
N ILE A 187 -10.32 -3.71 0.11
CA ILE A 187 -11.67 -3.43 0.65
C ILE A 187 -12.19 -4.63 1.45
N LYS A 188 -12.04 -5.85 0.93
CA LYS A 188 -12.44 -7.08 1.63
C LYS A 188 -11.66 -7.28 2.94
N GLU A 189 -10.35 -6.98 2.95
CA GLU A 189 -9.54 -7.04 4.17
C GLU A 189 -10.03 -6.04 5.24
N VAL A 190 -10.41 -4.82 4.84
CA VAL A 190 -10.99 -3.84 5.77
C VAL A 190 -12.32 -4.34 6.35
N LEU A 191 -13.19 -4.94 5.52
CA LEU A 191 -14.47 -5.49 5.96
C LEU A 191 -14.30 -6.71 6.88
N ASN A 192 -13.30 -7.56 6.62
CA ASN A 192 -13.05 -8.76 7.43
C ASN A 192 -12.50 -8.44 8.82
N LYS A 193 -11.85 -7.27 8.98
CA LYS A 193 -11.37 -6.81 10.27
C LYS A 193 -12.48 -6.29 11.17
N ASN A 194 -13.50 -5.65 10.60
CA ASN A 194 -14.64 -5.04 11.30
C ASN A 194 -15.75 -6.07 11.55
#